data_132bac14bd631e6b4b063e60fa243605
#
_entry.id   132bac14bd631e6b4b063e60fa243605
#
_cell.length_a   1.000
_cell.length_b   1.000
_cell.length_c   1.000
_cell.angle_alpha   90.00
_cell.angle_beta   90.00
_cell.angle_gamma   90.00
#
_symmetry.space_group_name_H-M   'P 1'
#
loop_
_entity.id
_entity.type
_entity.pdbx_description
1 polymer ?
#
loop_
_entity_poly.entity_id
_entity_poly.type
_entity_poly.pdbx_seq_one_letter_code
_entity_poly.pdbx_strand_id
1 'polypeptide(L)'
;MMAPSLPARIQAALEGTYGIPEAPSVEDFIRPIDASEDEGREVLFVREDEDGVSLLLHLPRAALESKNLPFDLLCQVVEGVSHFLCLAERARRELPVTQLELELQAEVDKYVLFVHGPLAARRFDPDRAARIRARLFEAVEYLHPPGTERGDRYRLANDLAARFAGRLEETFARRGHFDRMRRALRSFYAAGQSDKITLARAA
;
A
#
# COMPACT_ATOMS: atom_id res chain seq x y z
N MET A 1 16.72 -16.80 16.75
CA MET A 1 16.21 -16.25 15.48
C MET A 1 15.58 -14.91 15.80
N MET A 2 16.04 -13.82 15.22
CA MET A 2 15.43 -12.49 15.43
C MET A 2 14.03 -12.48 14.79
N ALA A 3 13.11 -11.74 15.40
CA ALA A 3 11.80 -11.53 14.81
C ALA A 3 11.95 -10.72 13.49
N PRO A 4 11.15 -11.02 12.44
CA PRO A 4 11.24 -10.30 11.19
C PRO A 4 10.91 -8.80 11.39
N SER A 5 11.58 -7.94 10.63
CA SER A 5 11.36 -6.51 10.67
C SER A 5 9.93 -6.12 10.29
N LEU A 6 9.54 -4.87 10.56
CA LEU A 6 8.22 -4.38 10.16
C LEU A 6 8.02 -4.43 8.63
N PRO A 7 8.97 -3.95 7.80
CA PRO A 7 8.84 -4.08 6.34
C PRO A 7 8.68 -5.53 5.87
N ALA A 8 9.47 -6.47 6.38
CA ALA A 8 9.37 -7.89 6.04
C ALA A 8 7.99 -8.48 6.42
N ARG A 9 7.44 -8.09 7.57
CA ARG A 9 6.09 -8.52 8.00
C ARG A 9 5.00 -7.96 7.10
N ILE A 10 5.12 -6.71 6.67
CA ILE A 10 4.21 -6.06 5.73
C ILE A 10 4.28 -6.77 4.38
N GLN A 11 5.49 -6.99 3.85
CA GLN A 11 5.71 -7.74 2.62
C GLN A 11 5.02 -9.11 2.66
N ALA A 12 5.32 -9.92 3.66
CA ALA A 12 4.72 -11.25 3.80
C ALA A 12 3.19 -11.23 3.86
N ALA A 13 2.62 -10.19 4.50
CA ALA A 13 1.17 -10.03 4.58
C ALA A 13 0.55 -9.68 3.22
N LEU A 14 1.17 -8.80 2.44
CA LEU A 14 0.72 -8.43 1.10
C LEU A 14 0.87 -9.59 0.12
N GLU A 15 2.00 -10.30 0.17
CA GLU A 15 2.23 -11.52 -0.63
C GLU A 15 1.15 -12.58 -0.36
N GLY A 16 0.87 -12.86 0.91
CA GLY A 16 -0.20 -13.79 1.29
C GLY A 16 -1.60 -13.35 0.86
N THR A 17 -1.89 -12.05 0.93
CA THR A 17 -3.16 -11.47 0.52
C THR A 17 -3.38 -11.61 -0.99
N TYR A 18 -2.38 -11.20 -1.76
CA TYR A 18 -2.48 -11.14 -3.23
C TYR A 18 -2.05 -12.44 -3.92
N GLY A 19 -1.33 -13.31 -3.22
CA GLY A 19 -0.77 -14.53 -3.80
C GLY A 19 0.40 -14.23 -4.73
N ILE A 20 1.25 -13.28 -4.34
CA ILE A 20 2.45 -12.93 -5.08
C ILE A 20 3.49 -14.03 -4.85
N PRO A 21 3.97 -14.70 -5.91
CA PRO A 21 5.03 -15.68 -5.76
C PRO A 21 6.39 -14.98 -5.70
N GLU A 22 7.24 -15.39 -4.80
CA GLU A 22 8.70 -15.16 -4.80
C GLU A 22 9.15 -13.74 -5.18
N ALA A 23 8.62 -12.72 -4.49
CA ALA A 23 9.20 -11.38 -4.60
C ALA A 23 10.57 -11.35 -3.88
N PRO A 24 11.51 -10.52 -4.35
CA PRO A 24 12.76 -10.30 -3.62
C PRO A 24 12.48 -9.71 -2.24
N SER A 25 13.34 -9.99 -1.25
CA SER A 25 13.17 -9.42 0.09
C SER A 25 13.29 -7.90 0.04
N VAL A 26 12.27 -7.19 0.50
CA VAL A 26 12.33 -5.72 0.57
C VAL A 26 13.47 -5.22 1.43
N GLU A 27 13.92 -6.00 2.43
CA GLU A 27 15.01 -5.65 3.32
C GLU A 27 16.33 -5.42 2.58
N ASP A 28 16.54 -6.10 1.46
CA ASP A 28 17.76 -5.97 0.64
C ASP A 28 17.80 -4.64 -0.14
N PHE A 29 16.67 -3.93 -0.20
CA PHE A 29 16.51 -2.67 -0.95
C PHE A 29 16.29 -1.45 -0.06
N ILE A 30 16.20 -1.63 1.26
CA ILE A 30 15.93 -0.53 2.18
C ILE A 30 17.22 0.23 2.52
N ARG A 31 17.16 1.56 2.40
CA ARG A 31 18.10 2.51 2.99
C ARG A 31 17.39 3.35 4.05
N PRO A 32 17.82 3.28 5.33
CA PRO A 32 17.34 4.20 6.35
C PRO A 32 17.79 5.63 6.03
N ILE A 33 16.86 6.59 6.14
CA ILE A 33 17.16 8.02 5.98
C ILE A 33 16.83 8.81 7.24
N ASP A 34 17.51 9.92 7.44
CA ASP A 34 17.26 10.88 8.53
C ASP A 34 16.23 11.94 8.08
N ALA A 35 15.66 12.68 9.04
CA ALA A 35 14.60 13.65 8.76
C ALA A 35 15.01 14.81 7.82
N SER A 36 16.31 15.00 7.60
CA SER A 36 16.85 16.00 6.67
C SER A 36 16.97 15.51 5.23
N GLU A 37 16.83 14.19 5.01
CA GLU A 37 16.85 13.59 3.67
C GLU A 37 15.42 13.34 3.20
N ASP A 38 15.13 13.54 1.91
CA ASP A 38 13.85 13.28 1.27
C ASP A 38 12.63 13.81 2.07
N GLU A 39 12.78 14.98 2.70
CA GLU A 39 11.78 15.59 3.58
C GLU A 39 11.38 14.66 4.75
N GLY A 40 12.20 13.66 5.10
CA GLY A 40 11.95 12.66 6.13
C GLY A 40 10.82 11.69 5.77
N ARG A 41 10.55 11.50 4.48
CA ARG A 41 9.48 10.62 3.98
C ARG A 41 10.02 9.44 3.19
N GLU A 42 9.18 8.42 3.03
CA GLU A 42 9.49 7.30 2.17
C GLU A 42 9.61 7.74 0.70
N VAL A 43 10.62 7.22 0.01
CA VAL A 43 10.81 7.42 -1.43
C VAL A 43 11.31 6.13 -2.05
N LEU A 44 10.66 5.68 -3.11
CA LEU A 44 11.15 4.57 -3.92
C LEU A 44 11.82 5.10 -5.19
N PHE A 45 13.12 4.93 -5.27
CA PHE A 45 13.90 5.22 -6.47
C PHE A 45 13.86 4.04 -7.41
N VAL A 46 13.61 4.33 -8.68
CA VAL A 46 13.56 3.36 -9.76
C VAL A 46 14.54 3.79 -10.83
N ARG A 47 15.45 2.92 -11.20
CA ARG A 47 16.33 3.12 -12.33
C ARG A 47 16.16 1.94 -13.29
N GLU A 48 15.88 2.26 -14.54
CA GLU A 48 15.80 1.29 -15.64
C GLU A 48 17.00 1.50 -16.56
N ASP A 49 17.68 0.41 -16.88
CA ASP A 49 18.81 0.39 -17.81
C ASP A 49 18.81 -0.93 -18.61
N GLU A 50 19.84 -1.15 -19.43
CA GLU A 50 19.96 -2.35 -20.28
C GLU A 50 20.03 -3.66 -19.49
N ASP A 51 20.46 -3.60 -18.21
CA ASP A 51 20.58 -4.75 -17.31
C ASP A 51 19.27 -5.04 -16.56
N GLY A 52 18.27 -4.15 -16.61
CA GLY A 52 16.95 -4.31 -15.98
C GLY A 52 16.53 -3.15 -15.10
N VAL A 53 15.74 -3.48 -14.06
CA VAL A 53 15.19 -2.49 -13.12
C VAL A 53 15.90 -2.59 -11.77
N SER A 54 16.51 -1.49 -11.36
CA SER A 54 17.12 -1.33 -10.03
C SER A 54 16.19 -0.53 -9.13
N LEU A 55 15.96 -1.03 -7.90
CA LEU A 55 15.09 -0.40 -6.91
C LEU A 55 15.91 -0.01 -5.68
N LEU A 56 15.58 1.13 -5.06
CA LEU A 56 16.11 1.54 -3.77
C LEU A 56 15.00 2.24 -2.98
N LEU A 57 14.65 1.68 -1.82
CA LEU A 57 13.60 2.20 -0.95
C LEU A 57 14.18 2.96 0.22
N HIS A 58 14.03 4.28 0.23
CA HIS A 58 14.32 5.12 1.38
C HIS A 58 13.16 5.04 2.38
N LEU A 59 13.47 4.71 3.62
CA LEU A 59 12.49 4.75 4.72
C LEU A 59 13.03 5.57 5.88
N PRO A 60 12.17 6.36 6.56
CA PRO A 60 12.59 7.10 7.75
C PRO A 60 13.19 6.16 8.80
N ARG A 61 14.39 6.46 9.29
CA ARG A 61 15.06 5.68 10.34
C ARG A 61 14.17 5.48 11.55
N ALA A 62 13.44 6.53 11.95
CA ALA A 62 12.48 6.47 13.05
C ALA A 62 11.39 5.41 12.84
N ALA A 63 11.01 5.13 11.59
CA ALA A 63 10.02 4.10 11.27
C ALA A 63 10.58 2.67 11.39
N LEU A 64 11.90 2.50 11.28
CA LEU A 64 12.57 1.20 11.37
C LEU A 64 12.98 0.83 12.80
N GLU A 65 13.31 1.82 13.62
CA GLU A 65 13.90 1.63 14.95
C GLU A 65 12.89 1.78 16.10
N SER A 66 11.78 2.48 15.90
CA SER A 66 10.81 2.76 16.94
C SER A 66 9.92 1.54 17.27
N LYS A 67 9.76 1.26 18.56
CA LYS A 67 8.80 0.23 19.04
C LYS A 67 7.34 0.69 18.99
N ASN A 68 7.11 2.01 19.08
CA ASN A 68 5.79 2.63 19.05
C ASN A 68 5.74 3.62 17.89
N LEU A 69 5.35 3.14 16.73
CA LEU A 69 5.28 3.95 15.52
C LEU A 69 4.03 4.84 15.52
N PRO A 70 4.19 6.15 15.30
CA PRO A 70 3.09 7.01 14.90
C PRO A 70 2.40 6.45 13.65
N PHE A 71 1.09 6.66 13.56
CA PHE A 71 0.30 6.11 12.47
C PHE A 71 0.76 6.59 11.09
N ASP A 72 1.20 7.84 10.99
CA ASP A 72 1.73 8.40 9.75
C ASP A 72 3.01 7.67 9.29
N LEU A 73 3.97 7.47 10.20
CA LEU A 73 5.17 6.69 9.88
C LEU A 73 4.85 5.24 9.51
N LEU A 74 3.85 4.64 10.16
CA LEU A 74 3.40 3.31 9.78
C LEU A 74 2.78 3.28 8.38
N CYS A 75 2.00 4.31 8.02
CA CYS A 75 1.47 4.47 6.66
C CYS A 75 2.59 4.60 5.63
N GLN A 76 3.65 5.36 5.92
CA GLN A 76 4.80 5.51 5.04
C GLN A 76 5.52 4.18 4.80
N VAL A 77 5.73 3.35 5.83
CA VAL A 77 6.33 2.02 5.65
C VAL A 77 5.44 1.13 4.78
N VAL A 78 4.12 1.15 5.00
CA VAL A 78 3.18 0.37 4.17
C VAL A 78 3.23 0.84 2.72
N GLU A 79 3.24 2.15 2.49
CA GLU A 79 3.30 2.77 1.16
C GLU A 79 4.57 2.36 0.41
N GLY A 80 5.74 2.53 1.04
CA GLY A 80 7.02 2.16 0.44
C GLY A 80 7.09 0.66 0.10
N VAL A 81 6.67 -0.22 0.99
CA VAL A 81 6.65 -1.68 0.74
C VAL A 81 5.62 -2.05 -0.34
N SER A 82 4.47 -1.40 -0.37
CA SER A 82 3.44 -1.59 -1.42
C SER A 82 3.98 -1.20 -2.80
N HIS A 83 4.60 -0.02 -2.90
CA HIS A 83 5.22 0.44 -4.14
C HIS A 83 6.32 -0.52 -4.62
N PHE A 84 7.21 -0.93 -3.70
CA PHE A 84 8.26 -1.90 -3.99
C PHE A 84 7.70 -3.21 -4.57
N LEU A 85 6.73 -3.82 -3.89
CA LEU A 85 6.13 -5.08 -4.34
C LEU A 85 5.41 -4.94 -5.69
N CYS A 86 4.67 -3.85 -5.88
CA CYS A 86 3.97 -3.61 -7.12
C CYS A 86 4.94 -3.47 -8.29
N LEU A 87 6.02 -2.69 -8.11
CA LEU A 87 7.05 -2.50 -9.13
C LEU A 87 7.82 -3.79 -9.41
N ALA A 88 8.27 -4.51 -8.37
CA ALA A 88 8.98 -5.77 -8.52
C ALA A 88 8.15 -6.82 -9.28
N GLU A 89 6.86 -6.95 -8.95
CA GLU A 89 5.96 -7.90 -9.63
C GLU A 89 5.66 -7.47 -11.07
N ARG A 90 5.47 -6.16 -11.34
CA ARG A 90 5.27 -5.63 -12.68
C ARG A 90 6.51 -5.81 -13.55
N ALA A 91 7.69 -5.50 -13.03
CA ALA A 91 8.97 -5.70 -13.73
C ALA A 91 9.19 -7.19 -14.06
N ARG A 92 8.97 -8.10 -13.10
CA ARG A 92 9.07 -9.54 -13.32
C ARG A 92 8.16 -10.06 -14.45
N ARG A 93 7.02 -9.39 -14.64
CA ARG A 93 6.02 -9.73 -15.68
C ARG A 93 6.15 -8.92 -16.95
N GLU A 94 7.14 -8.05 -17.04
CA GLU A 94 7.33 -7.11 -18.16
C GLU A 94 6.08 -6.26 -18.45
N LEU A 95 5.38 -5.85 -17.37
CA LEU A 95 4.16 -5.05 -17.46
C LEU A 95 4.44 -3.61 -17.04
N PRO A 96 3.87 -2.63 -17.76
CA PRO A 96 3.97 -1.23 -17.34
C PRO A 96 3.22 -0.99 -16.03
N VAL A 97 3.65 0.04 -15.31
CA VAL A 97 2.96 0.55 -14.14
C VAL A 97 2.92 2.07 -14.19
N THR A 98 1.82 2.66 -13.77
CA THR A 98 1.68 4.11 -13.66
C THR A 98 1.78 4.56 -12.21
N GLN A 99 2.13 5.83 -12.01
CA GLN A 99 2.16 6.39 -10.65
C GLN A 99 0.79 6.34 -9.97
N LEU A 100 -0.31 6.55 -10.73
CA LEU A 100 -1.65 6.42 -10.16
C LEU A 100 -1.96 4.99 -9.71
N GLU A 101 -1.47 3.96 -10.42
CA GLU A 101 -1.61 2.57 -9.96
C GLU A 101 -0.89 2.32 -8.65
N LEU A 102 0.33 2.87 -8.50
CA LEU A 102 1.11 2.73 -7.27
C LEU A 102 0.41 3.40 -6.09
N GLU A 103 0.01 4.66 -6.24
CA GLU A 103 -0.69 5.41 -5.19
C GLU A 103 -2.01 4.72 -4.80
N LEU A 104 -2.82 4.34 -5.79
CA LEU A 104 -4.10 3.68 -5.54
C LEU A 104 -3.92 2.32 -4.85
N GLN A 105 -2.91 1.55 -5.27
CA GLN A 105 -2.61 0.26 -4.63
C GLN A 105 -2.15 0.47 -3.18
N ALA A 106 -1.27 1.42 -2.92
CA ALA A 106 -0.78 1.70 -1.58
C ALA A 106 -1.90 2.14 -0.62
N GLU A 107 -2.85 2.96 -1.08
CA GLU A 107 -4.01 3.35 -0.27
C GLU A 107 -4.90 2.14 0.07
N VAL A 108 -5.13 1.24 -0.89
CA VAL A 108 -5.87 -0.01 -0.64
C VAL A 108 -5.09 -0.92 0.32
N ASP A 109 -3.78 -1.02 0.18
CA ASP A 109 -2.93 -1.86 1.04
C ASP A 109 -2.90 -1.37 2.49
N LYS A 110 -2.84 -0.05 2.71
CA LYS A 110 -2.99 0.55 4.04
C LYS A 110 -4.30 0.10 4.69
N TYR A 111 -5.42 0.24 3.97
CA TYR A 111 -6.71 -0.21 4.47
C TYR A 111 -6.73 -1.73 4.79
N VAL A 112 -6.27 -2.55 3.87
CA VAL A 112 -6.27 -4.02 4.03
C VAL A 112 -5.43 -4.45 5.23
N LEU A 113 -4.23 -3.91 5.40
CA LEU A 113 -3.34 -4.26 6.50
C LEU A 113 -3.86 -3.81 7.85
N PHE A 114 -4.46 -2.62 7.95
CA PHE A 114 -4.96 -2.08 9.21
C PHE A 114 -6.31 -2.65 9.62
N VAL A 115 -7.13 -3.10 8.68
CA VAL A 115 -8.49 -3.61 8.98
C VAL A 115 -8.56 -5.14 8.92
N HIS A 116 -7.84 -5.78 8.02
CA HIS A 116 -7.95 -7.22 7.76
C HIS A 116 -6.62 -7.99 7.87
N GLY A 117 -5.49 -7.29 7.94
CA GLY A 117 -4.15 -7.87 7.94
C GLY A 117 -3.56 -8.10 9.34
N PRO A 118 -2.26 -8.40 9.41
CA PRO A 118 -1.55 -8.66 10.67
C PRO A 118 -1.44 -7.44 11.58
N LEU A 119 -1.70 -6.24 11.07
CA LEU A 119 -1.81 -5.00 11.82
C LEU A 119 -3.22 -4.77 12.38
N ALA A 120 -4.17 -5.67 12.05
CA ALA A 120 -5.55 -5.63 12.49
C ALA A 120 -5.79 -6.43 13.78
N ALA A 121 -6.97 -6.24 14.38
CA ALA A 121 -7.49 -7.15 15.40
C ALA A 121 -7.84 -8.51 14.77
N ARG A 122 -7.87 -9.58 15.58
CA ARG A 122 -8.12 -10.95 15.09
C ARG A 122 -9.51 -11.18 14.46
N ARG A 123 -10.46 -10.28 14.69
CA ARG A 123 -11.81 -10.35 14.13
C ARG A 123 -12.13 -9.01 13.47
N PHE A 124 -12.88 -9.06 12.38
CA PHE A 124 -13.44 -7.86 11.76
C PHE A 124 -14.36 -7.13 12.75
N ASP A 125 -14.07 -5.86 12.96
CA ASP A 125 -14.83 -4.94 13.81
C ASP A 125 -15.26 -3.75 12.93
N PRO A 126 -16.56 -3.60 12.67
CA PRO A 126 -17.08 -2.52 11.82
C PRO A 126 -16.75 -1.12 12.33
N ASP A 127 -16.80 -0.91 13.65
CA ASP A 127 -16.55 0.41 14.24
C ASP A 127 -15.06 0.77 14.14
N ARG A 128 -14.19 -0.19 14.36
CA ARG A 128 -12.76 -0.02 14.13
C ARG A 128 -12.46 0.25 12.65
N ALA A 129 -13.08 -0.51 11.75
CA ALA A 129 -12.91 -0.31 10.31
C ALA A 129 -13.35 1.09 9.89
N ALA A 130 -14.49 1.58 10.40
CA ALA A 130 -14.96 2.93 10.13
C ALA A 130 -13.97 4.00 10.62
N ARG A 131 -13.43 3.86 11.86
CA ARG A 131 -12.41 4.79 12.37
C ARG A 131 -11.13 4.79 11.54
N ILE A 132 -10.69 3.62 11.08
CA ILE A 132 -9.50 3.52 10.21
C ILE A 132 -9.76 4.16 8.86
N ARG A 133 -10.93 3.92 8.23
CA ARG A 133 -11.30 4.57 6.97
C ARG A 133 -11.35 6.09 7.09
N ALA A 134 -11.98 6.60 8.14
CA ALA A 134 -12.02 8.03 8.37
C ALA A 134 -10.61 8.62 8.49
N ARG A 135 -9.70 7.93 9.19
CA ARG A 135 -8.32 8.38 9.33
C ARG A 135 -7.51 8.29 8.03
N LEU A 136 -7.72 7.25 7.22
CA LEU A 136 -6.99 7.04 5.96
C LEU A 136 -7.52 7.91 4.83
N PHE A 137 -8.83 8.18 4.77
CA PHE A 137 -9.42 8.74 3.58
C PHE A 137 -10.10 10.11 3.78
N GLU A 138 -10.52 10.45 5.02
CA GLU A 138 -11.24 11.69 5.29
C GLU A 138 -10.36 12.72 6.01
N ALA A 139 -9.46 12.28 6.90
CA ALA A 139 -8.58 13.15 7.69
C ALA A 139 -7.17 13.27 7.07
N VAL A 140 -7.07 13.25 5.74
CA VAL A 140 -5.78 13.31 5.03
C VAL A 140 -5.36 14.75 4.80
N GLU A 141 -4.14 15.09 5.22
CA GLU A 141 -3.46 16.32 4.85
C GLU A 141 -2.58 16.07 3.62
N TYR A 142 -2.94 16.71 2.51
CA TYR A 142 -2.20 16.55 1.26
C TYR A 142 -1.05 17.54 1.19
N LEU A 143 0.17 17.06 0.95
CA LEU A 143 1.37 17.88 0.80
C LEU A 143 1.34 18.74 -0.46
N HIS A 144 0.67 18.26 -1.50
CA HIS A 144 0.60 18.96 -2.79
C HIS A 144 -0.76 19.62 -2.97
N PRO A 145 -0.80 20.89 -3.41
CA PRO A 145 -2.04 21.62 -3.60
C PRO A 145 -2.91 21.00 -4.71
N PRO A 146 -4.25 21.23 -4.67
CA PRO A 146 -5.12 20.85 -5.76
C PRO A 146 -4.77 21.66 -7.03
N GLY A 147 -5.01 21.06 -8.21
CA GLY A 147 -4.66 21.64 -9.51
C GLY A 147 -3.22 21.38 -9.93
N THR A 148 -2.41 20.71 -9.12
CA THR A 148 -1.12 20.16 -9.54
C THR A 148 -1.28 18.69 -9.91
N GLU A 149 -0.53 18.23 -10.89
CA GLU A 149 -0.58 16.82 -11.35
C GLU A 149 -0.42 15.84 -10.17
N ARG A 150 0.57 16.07 -9.30
CA ARG A 150 0.82 15.24 -8.13
C ARG A 150 -0.31 15.33 -7.11
N GLY A 151 -0.78 16.55 -6.81
CA GLY A 151 -1.86 16.76 -5.85
C GLY A 151 -3.19 16.14 -6.31
N ASP A 152 -3.52 16.25 -7.58
CA ASP A 152 -4.74 15.68 -8.14
C ASP A 152 -4.66 14.15 -8.22
N ARG A 153 -3.48 13.60 -8.52
CA ARG A 153 -3.23 12.16 -8.52
C ARG A 153 -3.44 11.53 -7.14
N TYR A 154 -2.88 12.12 -6.08
CA TYR A 154 -3.08 11.64 -4.70
C TYR A 154 -4.54 11.69 -4.28
N ARG A 155 -5.25 12.78 -4.60
CA ARG A 155 -6.69 12.91 -4.29
C ARG A 155 -7.53 11.88 -5.03
N LEU A 156 -7.23 11.65 -6.30
CA LEU A 156 -7.91 10.64 -7.10
C LEU A 156 -7.66 9.23 -6.56
N ALA A 157 -6.41 8.90 -6.23
CA ALA A 157 -6.05 7.62 -5.64
C ALA A 157 -6.79 7.37 -4.32
N ASN A 158 -6.82 8.39 -3.45
CA ASN A 158 -7.52 8.33 -2.15
C ASN A 158 -9.03 8.14 -2.32
N ASP A 159 -9.70 8.92 -3.20
CA ASP A 159 -11.15 8.78 -3.46
C ASP A 159 -11.49 7.38 -4.00
N LEU A 160 -10.72 6.88 -4.96
CA LEU A 160 -10.93 5.55 -5.53
C LEU A 160 -10.70 4.45 -4.49
N ALA A 161 -9.66 4.56 -3.66
CA ALA A 161 -9.39 3.60 -2.59
C ALA A 161 -10.48 3.61 -1.51
N ALA A 162 -10.99 4.79 -1.13
CA ALA A 162 -12.10 4.93 -0.20
C ALA A 162 -13.36 4.20 -0.68
N ARG A 163 -13.72 4.38 -1.96
CA ARG A 163 -14.85 3.68 -2.59
C ARG A 163 -14.65 2.18 -2.61
N PHE A 164 -13.47 1.73 -3.04
CA PHE A 164 -13.15 0.31 -3.08
C PHE A 164 -13.18 -0.34 -1.69
N ALA A 165 -12.61 0.31 -0.68
CA ALA A 165 -12.64 -0.13 0.71
C ALA A 165 -14.07 -0.24 1.26
N GLY A 166 -14.91 0.78 1.02
CA GLY A 166 -16.33 0.76 1.38
C GLY A 166 -17.07 -0.44 0.77
N ARG A 167 -16.84 -0.69 -0.53
CA ARG A 167 -17.43 -1.86 -1.20
C ARG A 167 -16.95 -3.19 -0.62
N LEU A 168 -15.66 -3.31 -0.30
CA LEU A 168 -15.13 -4.52 0.34
C LEU A 168 -15.84 -4.81 1.68
N GLU A 169 -16.08 -3.76 2.47
CA GLU A 169 -16.83 -3.90 3.73
C GLU A 169 -18.27 -4.33 3.51
N GLU A 170 -19.02 -3.60 2.69
CA GLU A 170 -20.46 -3.82 2.49
C GLU A 170 -20.76 -5.16 1.81
N THR A 171 -19.94 -5.50 0.81
CA THR A 171 -20.19 -6.71 0.01
C THR A 171 -19.68 -7.98 0.68
N PHE A 172 -18.56 -7.88 1.40
CA PHE A 172 -17.88 -9.08 1.89
C PHE A 172 -17.66 -9.09 3.41
N ALA A 173 -16.99 -8.10 3.98
CA ALA A 173 -16.50 -8.20 5.36
C ALA A 173 -17.63 -8.25 6.39
N ARG A 174 -18.66 -7.41 6.26
CA ARG A 174 -19.85 -7.40 7.12
C ARG A 174 -20.65 -8.70 7.05
N ARG A 175 -20.52 -9.44 5.94
CA ARG A 175 -21.20 -10.71 5.69
C ARG A 175 -20.34 -11.93 5.99
N GLY A 176 -19.09 -11.73 6.44
CA GLY A 176 -18.14 -12.82 6.70
C GLY A 176 -17.61 -13.51 5.44
N HIS A 177 -17.76 -12.93 4.25
CA HIS A 177 -17.36 -13.52 2.98
C HIS A 177 -15.89 -13.26 2.65
N PHE A 178 -14.98 -13.54 3.57
CA PHE A 178 -13.55 -13.18 3.46
C PHE A 178 -12.84 -13.85 2.28
N ASP A 179 -13.21 -15.06 1.88
CA ASP A 179 -12.62 -15.70 0.70
C ASP A 179 -13.00 -15.00 -0.62
N ARG A 180 -14.24 -14.50 -0.70
CA ARG A 180 -14.68 -13.69 -1.85
C ARG A 180 -13.97 -12.35 -1.86
N MET A 181 -13.81 -11.72 -0.69
CA MET A 181 -13.06 -10.48 -0.54
C MET A 181 -11.60 -10.66 -1.01
N ARG A 182 -10.95 -11.75 -0.60
CA ARG A 182 -9.58 -12.05 -1.04
C ARG A 182 -9.47 -12.22 -2.56
N ARG A 183 -10.45 -12.86 -3.20
CA ARG A 183 -10.49 -12.94 -4.68
C ARG A 183 -10.64 -11.56 -5.32
N ALA A 184 -11.51 -10.71 -4.79
CA ALA A 184 -11.69 -9.35 -5.28
C ALA A 184 -10.39 -8.52 -5.13
N LEU A 185 -9.70 -8.64 -4.01
CA LEU A 185 -8.41 -8.01 -3.77
C LEU A 185 -7.33 -8.48 -4.75
N ARG A 186 -7.25 -9.78 -5.02
CA ARG A 186 -6.30 -10.34 -6.01
C ARG A 186 -6.60 -9.85 -7.43
N SER A 187 -7.88 -9.81 -7.80
CA SER A 187 -8.29 -9.26 -9.10
C SER A 187 -7.93 -7.78 -9.23
N PHE A 188 -8.13 -7.01 -8.15
CA PHE A 188 -7.75 -5.60 -8.12
C PHE A 188 -6.23 -5.41 -8.22
N TYR A 189 -5.44 -6.19 -7.49
CA TYR A 189 -3.98 -6.12 -7.54
C TYR A 189 -3.44 -6.43 -8.94
N ALA A 190 -3.96 -7.45 -9.60
CA ALA A 190 -3.55 -7.87 -10.94
C ALA A 190 -3.97 -6.91 -12.06
N ALA A 191 -4.98 -6.06 -11.81
CA ALA A 191 -5.54 -5.15 -12.80
C ALA A 191 -4.58 -3.99 -13.14
N GLY A 192 -4.62 -3.50 -14.38
CA GLY A 192 -3.99 -2.25 -14.79
C GLY A 192 -4.82 -1.02 -14.41
N GLN A 193 -4.30 0.18 -14.66
CA GLN A 193 -4.90 1.43 -14.19
C GLN A 193 -6.40 1.56 -14.53
N SER A 194 -6.76 1.38 -15.80
CA SER A 194 -8.16 1.55 -16.25
C SER A 194 -9.12 0.59 -15.56
N ASP A 195 -8.69 -0.67 -15.41
CA ASP A 195 -9.49 -1.69 -14.75
C ASP A 195 -9.57 -1.45 -13.24
N LYS A 196 -8.47 -1.00 -12.59
CA LYS A 196 -8.51 -0.59 -11.17
C LYS A 196 -9.51 0.53 -10.94
N ILE A 197 -9.51 1.57 -11.78
CA ILE A 197 -10.47 2.67 -11.71
C ILE A 197 -11.91 2.14 -11.87
N THR A 198 -12.14 1.27 -12.85
CA THR A 198 -13.45 0.66 -13.08
C THR A 198 -13.89 -0.17 -11.87
N LEU A 199 -13.01 -1.03 -11.36
CA LEU A 199 -13.27 -1.83 -10.17
C LEU A 199 -13.53 -0.98 -8.92
N ALA A 200 -12.85 0.15 -8.77
CA ALA A 200 -13.08 1.05 -7.65
C ALA A 200 -14.41 1.80 -7.74
N ARG A 201 -14.85 2.14 -8.97
CA ARG A 201 -16.11 2.88 -9.22
C ARG A 201 -17.35 1.98 -9.29
N ALA A 202 -17.17 0.68 -9.47
CA ALA A 202 -18.28 -0.28 -9.59
C ALA A 202 -19.01 -0.53 -8.24
N ALA A 203 -19.14 0.50 -7.42
CA ALA A 203 -19.80 0.45 -6.10
C ALA A 203 -21.28 0.74 -6.21
#